data_733ed8525d29dc3e65210875b365181f
#
_entry.id   733ed8525d29dc3e65210875b365181f
#
_cell.length_a   1.000
_cell.length_b   1.000
_cell.length_c   1.000
_cell.angle_alpha   90.00
_cell.angle_beta   90.00
_cell.angle_gamma   90.00
#
_symmetry.space_group_name_H-M   'P 1'
#
loop_
_entity.id
_entity.type
_entity.pdbx_description
1 polymer ?
#
loop_
_entity_poly.entity_id
_entity_poly.type
_entity_poly.pdbx_seq_one_letter_code
_entity_poly.pdbx_strand_id
1 'polypeptide(L)'
;VWFDSGAMPYAQLHYPFEHREDIDQKLRFPADFIAEGVDQTRGWFFTLHAIATMAFDSVAFKNIISNGLVLDAKGNKMSKRLGNAVDPFGAIEQYGSDPLRWYMITNSQPWDNLKFDMAGIDEVKRKFFGTLYNTYGFFALYANVDHFRYAEAEVAIEERPEIDRWILSLLNSLIKEVTEAYEKYEPTRAGRAIQDFVIENLSNWYVRLCRKRFWGTGYTEDKLAAYQTLYVCLET
;
A
#
# COMPACT_ATOMS: atom_id res chain seq x y z
N VAL A 1 3.69 -2.44 34.47
CA VAL A 1 3.00 -2.49 33.18
C VAL A 1 3.41 -1.29 32.30
N TRP A 2 3.11 -0.04 32.68
CA TRP A 2 3.44 1.13 31.87
C TRP A 2 4.94 1.34 31.66
N PHE A 3 5.74 1.13 32.71
CA PHE A 3 7.20 1.18 32.60
C PHE A 3 7.72 0.09 31.66
N ASP A 4 7.24 -1.14 31.78
CA ASP A 4 7.70 -2.27 30.96
C ASP A 4 7.41 -2.00 29.49
N SER A 5 6.19 -1.54 29.17
CA SER A 5 5.82 -1.20 27.78
C SER A 5 6.63 -0.01 27.24
N GLY A 6 6.90 0.99 28.08
CA GLY A 6 7.72 2.16 27.71
C GLY A 6 9.22 1.86 27.60
N ALA A 7 9.69 0.80 28.26
CA ALA A 7 11.07 0.34 28.18
C ALA A 7 11.33 -0.64 27.00
N MET A 8 10.32 -0.99 26.23
CA MET A 8 10.39 -1.99 25.17
C MET A 8 11.57 -1.80 24.20
N PRO A 9 11.89 -0.58 23.70
CA PRO A 9 13.00 -0.39 22.76
C PRO A 9 14.36 -0.90 23.28
N TYR A 10 14.57 -0.83 24.59
CA TYR A 10 15.81 -1.24 25.25
C TYR A 10 15.70 -2.67 25.78
N ALA A 11 14.56 -2.99 26.40
CA ALA A 11 14.34 -4.28 27.06
C ALA A 11 14.36 -5.44 26.06
N GLN A 12 13.82 -5.26 24.84
CA GLN A 12 13.86 -6.29 23.80
C GLN A 12 15.28 -6.64 23.33
N LEU A 13 16.23 -5.72 23.49
CA LEU A 13 17.62 -5.90 23.16
C LEU A 13 18.45 -6.34 24.37
N HIS A 14 17.82 -6.55 25.54
CA HIS A 14 18.46 -6.89 26.81
C HIS A 14 19.54 -5.88 27.20
N TYR A 15 19.35 -4.60 26.86
CA TYR A 15 20.24 -3.51 27.24
C TYR A 15 20.25 -3.32 28.77
N PRO A 16 21.39 -3.04 29.44
CA PRO A 16 22.73 -2.78 28.86
C PRO A 16 23.63 -4.04 28.82
N PHE A 17 23.09 -5.23 29.05
CA PHE A 17 23.85 -6.47 29.16
C PHE A 17 24.24 -7.06 27.80
N GLU A 18 23.36 -6.90 26.83
CA GLU A 18 23.56 -7.31 25.44
C GLU A 18 23.23 -6.13 24.51
N HIS A 19 23.70 -6.18 23.25
CA HIS A 19 23.40 -5.19 22.19
C HIS A 19 23.60 -3.71 22.61
N ARG A 20 24.57 -3.48 23.54
CA ARG A 20 24.81 -2.14 24.06
C ARG A 20 25.16 -1.13 22.99
N GLU A 21 25.99 -1.52 22.03
CA GLU A 21 26.41 -0.66 20.93
C GLU A 21 25.22 -0.21 20.04
N ASP A 22 24.21 -1.06 19.85
CA ASP A 22 23.01 -0.73 19.06
C ASP A 22 22.25 0.47 19.64
N ILE A 23 22.28 0.64 20.95
CA ILE A 23 21.64 1.75 21.67
C ILE A 23 22.60 2.94 21.81
N ASP A 24 23.82 2.71 22.35
CA ASP A 24 24.77 3.77 22.65
C ASP A 24 25.23 4.53 21.39
N GLN A 25 25.36 3.83 20.25
CA GLN A 25 25.71 4.42 18.95
C GLN A 25 24.49 4.84 18.12
N LYS A 26 23.29 4.76 18.68
CA LYS A 26 22.02 5.14 18.02
C LYS A 26 21.74 4.40 16.70
N LEU A 27 22.14 3.12 16.60
CA LEU A 27 21.91 2.28 15.42
C LEU A 27 20.46 1.78 15.33
N ARG A 28 19.88 1.43 16.50
CA ARG A 28 18.48 0.93 16.59
C ARG A 28 17.57 1.78 17.47
N PHE A 29 18.10 2.85 18.03
CA PHE A 29 17.37 3.78 18.87
C PHE A 29 17.85 5.23 18.59
N PRO A 30 16.93 6.21 18.47
CA PRO A 30 15.46 6.10 18.51
C PRO A 30 14.88 5.30 17.34
N ALA A 31 13.67 4.74 17.52
CA ALA A 31 12.96 4.01 16.46
C ALA A 31 12.71 4.90 15.23
N ASP A 32 12.77 4.32 14.04
CA ASP A 32 12.56 5.12 12.82
C ASP A 32 11.09 5.54 12.65
N PHE A 33 10.14 4.67 13.05
CA PHE A 33 8.72 4.90 12.86
C PHE A 33 7.87 4.21 13.92
N ILE A 34 6.74 4.83 14.28
CA ILE A 34 5.70 4.24 15.13
C ILE A 34 4.31 4.66 14.64
N ALA A 35 3.34 3.75 14.73
CA ALA A 35 1.94 4.03 14.41
C ALA A 35 1.00 3.32 15.38
N GLU A 36 0.13 4.10 16.02
CA GLU A 36 -0.91 3.62 16.94
C GLU A 36 -2.06 4.62 16.98
N GLY A 37 -3.13 4.29 17.70
CA GLY A 37 -4.28 5.17 17.87
C GLY A 37 -3.97 6.46 18.61
N VAL A 38 -4.72 7.49 18.37
CA VAL A 38 -4.57 8.84 18.99
C VAL A 38 -4.65 8.81 20.53
N ASP A 39 -5.33 7.81 21.10
CA ASP A 39 -5.42 7.63 22.55
C ASP A 39 -4.06 7.31 23.20
N GLN A 40 -3.09 6.79 22.42
CA GLN A 40 -1.74 6.48 22.90
C GLN A 40 -0.88 7.71 23.17
N THR A 41 -1.33 8.90 22.82
CA THR A 41 -0.73 10.16 23.27
C THR A 41 -0.77 10.33 24.79
N ARG A 42 -1.71 9.65 25.48
CA ARG A 42 -1.81 9.54 26.94
C ARG A 42 -1.50 8.14 27.46
N GLY A 43 -0.87 7.30 26.67
CA GLY A 43 -0.54 5.92 26.97
C GLY A 43 0.87 5.59 26.53
N TRP A 44 1.00 4.69 25.56
CA TRP A 44 2.28 4.14 25.14
C TRP A 44 3.23 5.18 24.56
N PHE A 45 2.78 6.09 23.70
CA PHE A 45 3.64 7.14 23.18
C PHE A 45 4.24 8.01 24.30
N PHE A 46 3.43 8.34 25.31
CA PHE A 46 3.91 9.11 26.46
C PHE A 46 4.96 8.33 27.24
N THR A 47 4.72 7.05 27.57
CA THR A 47 5.66 6.26 28.40
C THR A 47 6.96 5.97 27.66
N LEU A 48 6.92 5.67 26.36
CA LEU A 48 8.11 5.56 25.52
C LEU A 48 8.95 6.84 25.55
N HIS A 49 8.29 7.98 25.34
CA HIS A 49 9.00 9.27 25.26
C HIS A 49 9.56 9.72 26.61
N ALA A 50 8.81 9.51 27.70
CA ALA A 50 9.24 9.84 29.05
C ALA A 50 10.50 9.07 29.44
N ILE A 51 10.56 7.74 29.21
CA ILE A 51 11.73 6.92 29.50
C ILE A 51 12.90 7.30 28.61
N ALA A 52 12.67 7.48 27.30
CA ALA A 52 13.70 7.89 26.35
C ALA A 52 14.37 9.20 26.77
N THR A 53 13.56 10.19 27.17
CA THR A 53 14.08 11.49 27.62
C THR A 53 14.83 11.39 28.94
N MET A 54 14.29 10.68 29.94
CA MET A 54 14.91 10.59 31.24
C MET A 54 16.20 9.74 31.26
N ALA A 55 16.24 8.63 30.49
CA ALA A 55 17.34 7.68 30.53
C ALA A 55 18.42 7.95 29.48
N PHE A 56 18.05 8.53 28.32
CA PHE A 56 18.93 8.63 27.16
C PHE A 56 19.04 10.05 26.58
N ASP A 57 18.38 11.03 27.15
CA ASP A 57 18.29 12.41 26.64
C ASP A 57 17.95 12.43 25.12
N SER A 58 16.95 11.65 24.74
CA SER A 58 16.58 11.40 23.35
C SER A 58 15.07 11.32 23.15
N VAL A 59 14.62 11.51 21.90
CA VAL A 59 13.28 11.11 21.49
C VAL A 59 13.18 9.59 21.44
N ALA A 60 12.00 9.02 21.59
CA ALA A 60 11.79 7.57 21.48
C ALA A 60 11.68 7.09 20.01
N PHE A 61 11.20 7.95 19.15
CA PHE A 61 10.96 7.67 17.72
C PHE A 61 11.13 8.94 16.89
N LYS A 62 11.55 8.77 15.62
CA LYS A 62 11.82 9.87 14.68
C LYS A 62 10.54 10.31 13.95
N ASN A 63 9.69 9.35 13.60
CA ASN A 63 8.47 9.58 12.84
C ASN A 63 7.30 8.85 13.50
N ILE A 64 6.10 9.45 13.39
CA ILE A 64 4.89 8.92 14.00
C ILE A 64 3.67 9.15 13.09
N ILE A 65 2.82 8.12 12.98
CA ILE A 65 1.43 8.30 12.56
C ILE A 65 0.53 8.05 13.78
N SER A 66 -0.16 9.09 14.22
CA SER A 66 -1.19 8.98 15.26
C SER A 66 -2.53 8.73 14.57
N ASN A 67 -2.98 7.47 14.55
CA ASN A 67 -4.18 7.07 13.81
C ASN A 67 -5.45 7.66 14.43
N GLY A 68 -6.33 8.16 13.56
CA GLY A 68 -7.67 8.58 13.93
C GLY A 68 -8.56 7.40 14.35
N LEU A 69 -9.76 7.72 14.81
CA LEU A 69 -10.74 6.72 15.23
C LEU A 69 -11.45 6.10 14.01
N VAL A 70 -11.78 4.82 14.12
CA VAL A 70 -12.71 4.16 13.21
C VAL A 70 -14.13 4.34 13.75
N LEU A 71 -14.96 5.06 12.98
CA LEU A 71 -16.34 5.40 13.30
C LEU A 71 -17.30 4.57 12.44
N ASP A 72 -18.56 4.46 12.84
CA ASP A 72 -19.58 3.86 11.98
C ASP A 72 -19.86 4.74 10.74
N ALA A 73 -20.65 4.24 9.78
CA ALA A 73 -20.99 4.96 8.56
C ALA A 73 -21.66 6.33 8.82
N LYS A 74 -22.28 6.52 9.98
CA LYS A 74 -22.90 7.79 10.40
C LYS A 74 -21.93 8.73 11.13
N GLY A 75 -20.71 8.27 11.40
CA GLY A 75 -19.70 9.04 12.12
C GLY A 75 -19.78 8.95 13.65
N ASN A 76 -20.48 7.95 14.19
CA ASN A 76 -20.53 7.71 15.62
C ASN A 76 -19.42 6.73 16.05
N LYS A 77 -18.94 6.87 17.28
CA LYS A 77 -17.98 5.94 17.88
C LYS A 77 -18.57 4.52 17.92
N MET A 78 -17.85 3.55 17.38
CA MET A 78 -18.27 2.14 17.46
C MET A 78 -18.21 1.64 18.90
N SER A 79 -19.22 0.87 19.28
CA SER A 79 -19.29 0.24 20.60
C SER A 79 -20.13 -1.03 20.52
N LYS A 80 -19.67 -2.09 21.19
CA LYS A 80 -20.43 -3.34 21.32
C LYS A 80 -21.80 -3.12 21.95
N ARG A 81 -21.89 -2.17 22.89
CA ARG A 81 -23.14 -1.83 23.59
C ARG A 81 -24.20 -1.23 22.66
N LEU A 82 -23.77 -0.44 21.68
CA LEU A 82 -24.67 0.18 20.70
C LEU A 82 -24.97 -0.71 19.51
N GLY A 83 -24.32 -1.88 19.40
CA GLY A 83 -24.51 -2.80 18.29
C GLY A 83 -24.03 -2.27 16.93
N ASN A 84 -23.24 -1.19 16.90
CA ASN A 84 -22.72 -0.56 15.69
C ASN A 84 -21.25 -0.92 15.43
N ALA A 85 -20.68 -1.85 16.21
CA ALA A 85 -19.34 -2.36 15.98
C ALA A 85 -19.37 -3.40 14.85
N VAL A 86 -18.48 -3.20 13.86
CA VAL A 86 -18.29 -4.18 12.77
C VAL A 86 -17.34 -5.27 13.24
N ASP A 87 -17.68 -6.52 12.98
CA ASP A 87 -16.76 -7.65 13.16
C ASP A 87 -15.75 -7.68 12.00
N PRO A 88 -14.45 -7.45 12.26
CA PRO A 88 -13.45 -7.46 11.20
C PRO A 88 -13.27 -8.84 10.55
N PHE A 89 -13.48 -9.93 11.28
CA PHE A 89 -13.36 -11.27 10.71
C PHE A 89 -14.50 -11.57 9.74
N GLY A 90 -15.73 -11.18 10.07
CA GLY A 90 -16.85 -11.27 9.14
C GLY A 90 -16.66 -10.42 7.88
N ALA A 91 -16.05 -9.23 8.01
CA ALA A 91 -15.71 -8.40 6.86
C ALA A 91 -14.62 -9.07 5.98
N ILE A 92 -13.61 -9.69 6.59
CA ILE A 92 -12.55 -10.43 5.88
C ILE A 92 -13.13 -11.65 5.15
N GLU A 93 -14.01 -12.41 5.80
CA GLU A 93 -14.68 -13.57 5.17
C GLU A 93 -15.50 -13.16 3.93
N GLN A 94 -16.22 -12.04 4.00
CA GLN A 94 -17.12 -11.60 2.94
C GLN A 94 -16.36 -10.93 1.77
N TYR A 95 -15.38 -10.10 2.06
CA TYR A 95 -14.74 -9.24 1.04
C TYR A 95 -13.28 -9.62 0.72
N GLY A 96 -12.62 -10.33 1.62
CA GLY A 96 -11.19 -10.58 1.60
C GLY A 96 -10.40 -9.54 2.41
N SER A 97 -9.18 -9.90 2.82
CA SER A 97 -8.31 -9.04 3.62
C SER A 97 -7.80 -7.83 2.83
N ASP A 98 -7.44 -8.01 1.55
CA ASP A 98 -6.82 -6.96 0.75
C ASP A 98 -7.79 -5.81 0.43
N PRO A 99 -9.06 -6.05 0.00
CA PRO A 99 -10.03 -4.98 -0.17
C PRO A 99 -10.31 -4.20 1.11
N LEU A 100 -10.38 -4.89 2.28
CA LEU A 100 -10.56 -4.23 3.57
C LEU A 100 -9.38 -3.32 3.91
N ARG A 101 -8.14 -3.84 3.82
CA ARG A 101 -6.92 -3.07 4.10
C ARG A 101 -6.77 -1.90 3.15
N TRP A 102 -7.01 -2.12 1.86
CA TRP A 102 -6.96 -1.07 0.85
C TRP A 102 -7.98 0.03 1.12
N TYR A 103 -9.21 -0.33 1.43
CA TYR A 103 -10.25 0.61 1.80
C TYR A 103 -9.84 1.47 2.99
N MET A 104 -9.30 0.86 4.04
CA MET A 104 -8.89 1.58 5.24
C MET A 104 -7.76 2.59 4.98
N ILE A 105 -6.84 2.26 4.06
CA ILE A 105 -5.71 3.14 3.73
C ILE A 105 -6.12 4.25 2.75
N THR A 106 -6.98 3.94 1.77
CA THR A 106 -7.30 4.87 0.68
C THR A 106 -8.53 5.76 0.94
N ASN A 107 -9.43 5.35 1.85
CA ASN A 107 -10.66 6.09 2.10
C ASN A 107 -10.43 7.42 2.82
N SER A 108 -9.56 7.47 3.81
CA SER A 108 -9.16 8.68 4.54
C SER A 108 -7.67 8.64 4.90
N GLN A 109 -7.11 9.82 5.23
CA GLN A 109 -5.76 9.86 5.77
C GLN A 109 -5.70 9.10 7.10
N PRO A 110 -4.57 8.44 7.45
CA PRO A 110 -4.47 7.64 8.69
C PRO A 110 -4.77 8.44 9.97
N TRP A 111 -4.42 9.72 10.00
CA TRP A 111 -4.65 10.61 11.17
C TRP A 111 -6.06 11.19 11.24
N ASP A 112 -6.88 11.03 10.18
CA ASP A 112 -8.27 11.42 10.17
C ASP A 112 -9.18 10.31 10.69
N ASN A 113 -10.35 10.69 11.20
CA ASN A 113 -11.35 9.70 11.58
C ASN A 113 -11.94 9.01 10.34
N LEU A 114 -11.85 7.68 10.29
CA LEU A 114 -12.40 6.87 9.21
C LEU A 114 -13.88 6.57 9.48
N LYS A 115 -14.78 6.98 8.58
CA LYS A 115 -16.15 6.48 8.56
C LYS A 115 -16.17 5.14 7.84
N PHE A 116 -16.36 4.08 8.61
CA PHE A 116 -16.31 2.72 8.09
C PHE A 116 -17.65 2.31 7.50
N ASP A 117 -17.64 1.97 6.22
CA ASP A 117 -18.82 1.50 5.48
C ASP A 117 -18.48 0.24 4.68
N MET A 118 -19.26 -0.82 4.88
CA MET A 118 -19.11 -2.09 4.15
C MET A 118 -19.32 -1.91 2.63
N ALA A 119 -20.17 -0.98 2.21
CA ALA A 119 -20.39 -0.68 0.81
C ALA A 119 -19.13 -0.09 0.15
N GLY A 120 -18.34 0.67 0.90
CA GLY A 120 -17.05 1.18 0.41
C GLY A 120 -16.02 0.09 0.17
N ILE A 121 -16.00 -0.97 1.00
CA ILE A 121 -15.13 -2.14 0.77
C ILE A 121 -15.56 -2.88 -0.49
N ASP A 122 -16.86 -3.09 -0.69
CA ASP A 122 -17.39 -3.71 -1.90
C ASP A 122 -17.04 -2.90 -3.16
N GLU A 123 -17.12 -1.58 -3.07
CA GLU A 123 -16.72 -0.69 -4.17
C GLU A 123 -15.24 -0.86 -4.53
N VAL A 124 -14.34 -0.86 -3.55
CA VAL A 124 -12.90 -1.12 -3.75
C VAL A 124 -12.68 -2.49 -4.37
N LYS A 125 -13.33 -3.54 -3.84
CA LYS A 125 -13.25 -4.91 -4.37
C LYS A 125 -13.64 -4.96 -5.85
N ARG A 126 -14.76 -4.34 -6.22
CA ARG A 126 -15.27 -4.37 -7.60
C ARG A 126 -14.48 -3.46 -8.54
N LYS A 127 -14.28 -2.21 -8.15
CA LYS A 127 -13.69 -1.20 -9.04
C LYS A 127 -12.18 -1.31 -9.16
N PHE A 128 -11.47 -1.54 -8.08
CA PHE A 128 -10.01 -1.61 -8.11
C PHE A 128 -9.51 -3.03 -8.30
N PHE A 129 -9.76 -3.93 -7.35
CA PHE A 129 -9.25 -5.31 -7.43
C PHE A 129 -9.86 -6.09 -8.60
N GLY A 130 -11.15 -5.89 -8.88
CA GLY A 130 -11.80 -6.49 -10.04
C GLY A 130 -11.19 -6.03 -11.36
N THR A 131 -10.86 -4.74 -11.48
CA THR A 131 -10.21 -4.18 -12.67
C THR A 131 -8.79 -4.72 -12.82
N LEU A 132 -8.00 -4.74 -11.73
CA LEU A 132 -6.66 -5.30 -11.74
C LEU A 132 -6.67 -6.78 -12.11
N TYR A 133 -7.54 -7.57 -11.48
CA TYR A 133 -7.70 -8.99 -11.77
C TYR A 133 -8.09 -9.25 -13.24
N ASN A 134 -9.04 -8.49 -13.78
CA ASN A 134 -9.45 -8.61 -15.17
C ASN A 134 -8.33 -8.21 -16.14
N THR A 135 -7.53 -7.20 -15.81
CA THR A 135 -6.37 -6.79 -16.59
C THR A 135 -5.31 -7.89 -16.60
N TYR A 136 -5.01 -8.46 -15.43
CA TYR A 136 -4.12 -9.62 -15.33
C TYR A 136 -4.68 -10.84 -16.07
N GLY A 137 -5.96 -11.15 -15.89
CA GLY A 137 -6.62 -12.28 -16.58
C GLY A 137 -6.57 -12.15 -18.10
N PHE A 138 -6.77 -10.94 -18.62
CA PHE A 138 -6.60 -10.63 -20.03
C PHE A 138 -5.17 -10.89 -20.50
N PHE A 139 -4.18 -10.37 -19.79
CA PHE A 139 -2.76 -10.63 -20.07
C PHE A 139 -2.44 -12.13 -20.05
N ALA A 140 -2.78 -12.81 -18.97
CA ALA A 140 -2.46 -14.22 -18.77
C ALA A 140 -3.11 -15.12 -19.83
N LEU A 141 -4.36 -14.82 -20.23
CA LEU A 141 -5.05 -15.58 -21.28
C LEU A 141 -4.25 -15.56 -22.59
N TYR A 142 -3.90 -14.38 -23.09
CA TYR A 142 -3.22 -14.27 -24.38
C TYR A 142 -1.73 -14.64 -24.28
N ALA A 143 -1.05 -14.33 -23.20
CA ALA A 143 0.32 -14.76 -22.96
C ALA A 143 0.46 -16.29 -22.98
N ASN A 144 -0.50 -17.02 -22.40
CA ASN A 144 -0.52 -18.48 -22.46
C ASN A 144 -0.81 -19.01 -23.87
N VAL A 145 -1.73 -18.40 -24.61
CA VAL A 145 -2.04 -18.81 -26.00
C VAL A 145 -0.83 -18.61 -26.92
N ASP A 146 -0.14 -17.50 -26.78
CA ASP A 146 1.01 -17.14 -27.61
C ASP A 146 2.35 -17.66 -27.04
N HIS A 147 2.34 -18.36 -25.90
CA HIS A 147 3.52 -18.90 -25.22
C HIS A 147 4.55 -17.86 -24.81
N PHE A 148 4.12 -16.62 -24.56
CA PHE A 148 4.98 -15.55 -24.05
C PHE A 148 5.59 -15.92 -22.68
N ARG A 149 6.91 -15.70 -22.49
CA ARG A 149 7.66 -16.10 -21.29
C ARG A 149 8.42 -14.96 -20.62
N TYR A 150 8.44 -13.76 -21.18
CA TYR A 150 9.33 -12.66 -20.79
C TYR A 150 10.82 -13.06 -20.81
N ALA A 151 11.16 -13.98 -21.74
CA ALA A 151 12.53 -14.46 -21.99
C ALA A 151 12.98 -14.14 -23.42
N GLU A 152 12.08 -13.58 -24.20
CA GLU A 152 12.34 -13.10 -25.56
C GLU A 152 13.23 -11.86 -25.54
N ALA A 153 13.92 -11.59 -26.65
CA ALA A 153 14.69 -10.36 -26.79
C ALA A 153 13.82 -9.13 -26.51
N GLU A 154 14.33 -8.22 -25.72
CA GLU A 154 13.60 -6.99 -25.39
C GLU A 154 13.50 -6.09 -26.62
N VAL A 155 12.28 -5.66 -26.93
CA VAL A 155 12.05 -4.60 -27.92
C VAL A 155 12.48 -3.28 -27.31
N ALA A 156 13.41 -2.57 -27.95
CA ALA A 156 13.91 -1.30 -27.45
C ALA A 156 12.77 -0.29 -27.27
N ILE A 157 12.84 0.54 -26.23
CA ILE A 157 11.76 1.50 -25.92
C ILE A 157 11.48 2.44 -27.07
N GLU A 158 12.53 2.86 -27.77
CA GLU A 158 12.45 3.75 -28.94
C GLU A 158 11.72 3.15 -30.12
N GLU A 159 11.73 1.81 -30.23
CA GLU A 159 11.07 1.04 -31.30
C GLU A 159 9.64 0.67 -30.97
N ARG A 160 9.24 0.80 -29.68
CA ARG A 160 7.86 0.54 -29.26
C ARG A 160 6.92 1.64 -29.74
N PRO A 161 5.65 1.32 -30.07
CA PRO A 161 4.63 2.29 -30.37
C PRO A 161 4.49 3.38 -29.29
N GLU A 162 4.03 4.57 -29.69
CA GLU A 162 3.85 5.71 -28.80
C GLU A 162 3.02 5.38 -27.55
N ILE A 163 1.98 4.57 -27.70
CA ILE A 163 1.10 4.16 -26.61
C ILE A 163 1.83 3.32 -25.55
N ASP A 164 2.79 2.48 -25.96
CA ASP A 164 3.62 1.70 -25.03
C ASP A 164 4.58 2.63 -24.26
N ARG A 165 5.23 3.55 -24.98
CA ARG A 165 6.11 4.55 -24.36
C ARG A 165 5.36 5.47 -23.40
N TRP A 166 4.12 5.85 -23.78
CA TRP A 166 3.25 6.67 -22.94
C TRP A 166 2.91 5.98 -21.60
N ILE A 167 2.47 4.72 -21.62
CA ILE A 167 2.10 4.03 -20.38
C ILE A 167 3.32 3.76 -19.49
N LEU A 168 4.48 3.44 -20.07
CA LEU A 168 5.74 3.27 -19.34
C LEU A 168 6.22 4.59 -18.72
N SER A 169 6.05 5.71 -19.40
CA SER A 169 6.35 7.04 -18.86
C SER A 169 5.45 7.37 -17.67
N LEU A 170 4.15 7.05 -17.75
CA LEU A 170 3.22 7.22 -16.63
C LEU A 170 3.56 6.30 -15.46
N LEU A 171 3.96 5.05 -15.73
CA LEU A 171 4.40 4.11 -14.71
C LEU A 171 5.62 4.67 -13.93
N ASN A 172 6.62 5.19 -14.63
CA ASN A 172 7.79 5.80 -13.99
C ASN A 172 7.41 7.05 -13.17
N SER A 173 6.46 7.84 -13.64
CA SER A 173 5.91 8.98 -12.88
C SER A 173 5.20 8.51 -11.62
N LEU A 174 4.43 7.43 -11.71
CA LEU A 174 3.76 6.78 -10.58
C LEU A 174 4.77 6.27 -9.54
N ILE A 175 5.81 5.55 -9.97
CA ILE A 175 6.87 5.04 -9.08
C ILE A 175 7.47 6.20 -8.28
N LYS A 176 7.81 7.30 -8.95
CA LYS A 176 8.34 8.49 -8.28
C LYS A 176 7.35 9.06 -7.27
N GLU A 177 6.09 9.24 -7.65
CA GLU A 177 5.05 9.78 -6.77
C GLU A 177 4.80 8.90 -5.55
N VAL A 178 4.73 7.59 -5.74
CA VAL A 178 4.53 6.60 -4.67
C VAL A 178 5.72 6.61 -3.71
N THR A 179 6.96 6.63 -4.24
CA THR A 179 8.17 6.71 -3.43
C THR A 179 8.17 7.97 -2.57
N GLU A 180 7.93 9.14 -3.18
CA GLU A 180 7.86 10.41 -2.44
C GLU A 180 6.74 10.43 -1.39
N ALA A 181 5.60 9.80 -1.67
CA ALA A 181 4.49 9.71 -0.72
C ALA A 181 4.85 8.81 0.47
N TYR A 182 5.48 7.67 0.24
CA TYR A 182 5.94 6.80 1.34
C TYR A 182 7.05 7.43 2.17
N GLU A 183 8.00 8.14 1.56
CA GLU A 183 9.03 8.89 2.30
C GLU A 183 8.43 9.94 3.25
N LYS A 184 7.24 10.48 2.90
CA LYS A 184 6.50 11.45 3.71
C LYS A 184 5.45 10.81 4.62
N TYR A 185 5.38 9.49 4.68
CA TYR A 185 4.35 8.76 5.42
C TYR A 185 2.91 9.09 4.99
N GLU A 186 2.69 9.29 3.69
CA GLU A 186 1.39 9.58 3.06
C GLU A 186 0.81 8.35 2.31
N PRO A 187 0.48 7.24 2.99
CA PRO A 187 0.07 6.00 2.31
C PRO A 187 -1.24 6.15 1.53
N THR A 188 -2.13 7.03 1.95
CA THR A 188 -3.38 7.32 1.25
C THR A 188 -3.13 7.91 -0.13
N ARG A 189 -2.18 8.84 -0.24
CA ARG A 189 -1.79 9.43 -1.52
C ARG A 189 -1.19 8.37 -2.44
N ALA A 190 -0.27 7.56 -1.93
CA ALA A 190 0.33 6.45 -2.67
C ALA A 190 -0.73 5.47 -3.19
N GLY A 191 -1.63 5.00 -2.32
CA GLY A 191 -2.68 4.05 -2.70
C GLY A 191 -3.66 4.61 -3.75
N ARG A 192 -4.06 5.88 -3.62
CA ARG A 192 -4.94 6.52 -4.62
C ARG A 192 -4.25 6.68 -5.97
N ALA A 193 -2.98 7.08 -6.00
CA ALA A 193 -2.22 7.19 -7.24
C ALA A 193 -2.11 5.84 -7.97
N ILE A 194 -1.83 4.74 -7.24
CA ILE A 194 -1.82 3.38 -7.79
C ILE A 194 -3.21 3.01 -8.34
N GLN A 195 -4.27 3.27 -7.58
CA GLN A 195 -5.64 2.95 -7.99
C GLN A 195 -6.03 3.68 -9.29
N ASP A 196 -5.74 4.97 -9.38
CA ASP A 196 -6.04 5.79 -10.56
C ASP A 196 -5.24 5.31 -11.77
N PHE A 197 -3.95 4.98 -11.61
CA PHE A 197 -3.15 4.42 -12.69
C PHE A 197 -3.72 3.10 -13.20
N VAL A 198 -4.07 2.16 -12.32
CA VAL A 198 -4.59 0.85 -12.72
C VAL A 198 -5.94 0.97 -13.42
N ILE A 199 -6.85 1.78 -12.89
CA ILE A 199 -8.21 1.90 -13.44
C ILE A 199 -8.19 2.73 -14.73
N GLU A 200 -7.67 3.95 -14.66
CA GLU A 200 -7.84 4.91 -15.75
C GLU A 200 -6.78 4.72 -16.84
N ASN A 201 -5.50 4.62 -16.47
CA ASN A 201 -4.42 4.59 -17.46
C ASN A 201 -4.19 3.18 -18.01
N LEU A 202 -4.03 2.19 -17.15
CA LEU A 202 -3.69 0.83 -17.56
C LEU A 202 -4.88 0.11 -18.18
N SER A 203 -6.00 0.00 -17.46
CA SER A 203 -7.16 -0.76 -17.91
C SER A 203 -8.00 -0.01 -18.95
N ASN A 204 -8.49 1.22 -18.58
CA ASN A 204 -9.44 1.96 -19.41
C ASN A 204 -8.80 2.56 -20.67
N TRP A 205 -7.50 2.83 -20.65
CA TRP A 205 -6.81 3.35 -21.83
C TRP A 205 -5.92 2.30 -22.48
N TYR A 206 -4.81 1.94 -21.87
CA TYR A 206 -3.78 1.10 -22.50
C TYR A 206 -4.35 -0.24 -22.98
N VAL A 207 -4.86 -1.05 -22.06
CA VAL A 207 -5.38 -2.39 -22.41
C VAL A 207 -6.55 -2.28 -23.40
N ARG A 208 -7.49 -1.35 -23.16
CA ARG A 208 -8.64 -1.18 -24.03
C ARG A 208 -8.25 -0.82 -25.47
N LEU A 209 -7.30 0.09 -25.67
CA LEU A 209 -6.86 0.52 -26.99
C LEU A 209 -5.94 -0.50 -27.68
N CYS A 210 -5.18 -1.26 -26.88
CA CYS A 210 -4.22 -2.25 -27.38
C CYS A 210 -4.81 -3.65 -27.60
N ARG A 211 -6.10 -3.90 -27.29
CA ARG A 211 -6.69 -5.25 -27.35
C ARG A 211 -6.42 -5.98 -28.67
N LYS A 212 -6.50 -5.31 -29.81
CA LYS A 212 -6.27 -5.91 -31.11
C LYS A 212 -4.86 -6.45 -31.32
N ARG A 213 -3.87 -5.86 -30.63
CA ARG A 213 -2.47 -6.31 -30.67
C ARG A 213 -2.30 -7.68 -30.00
N PHE A 214 -3.05 -7.97 -28.95
CA PHE A 214 -3.00 -9.23 -28.20
C PHE A 214 -3.74 -10.36 -28.90
N TRP A 215 -4.96 -10.12 -29.40
CA TRP A 215 -5.75 -11.17 -30.04
C TRP A 215 -5.52 -11.34 -31.56
N GLY A 216 -4.73 -10.48 -32.20
CA GLY A 216 -4.38 -10.59 -33.61
C GLY A 216 -3.66 -11.91 -33.93
N THR A 217 -3.80 -12.39 -35.16
CA THR A 217 -3.07 -13.56 -35.63
C THR A 217 -1.59 -13.26 -35.87
N GLY A 218 -0.72 -14.21 -35.51
CA GLY A 218 0.72 -14.09 -35.68
C GLY A 218 1.41 -13.44 -34.48
N TYR A 219 2.66 -13.82 -34.26
CA TYR A 219 3.51 -13.30 -33.18
C TYR A 219 4.47 -12.26 -33.75
N THR A 220 4.03 -11.03 -33.84
CA THR A 220 4.77 -9.90 -34.41
C THR A 220 5.60 -9.19 -33.35
N GLU A 221 6.58 -8.41 -33.76
CA GLU A 221 7.37 -7.54 -32.84
C GLU A 221 6.49 -6.53 -32.11
N ASP A 222 5.47 -5.96 -32.78
CA ASP A 222 4.48 -5.09 -32.14
C ASP A 222 3.69 -5.81 -31.04
N LYS A 223 3.31 -7.09 -31.27
CA LYS A 223 2.65 -7.91 -30.26
C LYS A 223 3.59 -8.22 -29.09
N LEU A 224 4.85 -8.54 -29.37
CA LEU A 224 5.86 -8.75 -28.34
C LEU A 224 6.07 -7.49 -27.50
N ALA A 225 6.19 -6.32 -28.13
CA ALA A 225 6.27 -5.04 -27.43
C ALA A 225 5.08 -4.79 -26.49
N ALA A 226 3.85 -5.13 -26.95
CA ALA A 226 2.66 -5.02 -26.12
C ALA A 226 2.70 -5.95 -24.89
N TYR A 227 3.12 -7.22 -25.06
CA TYR A 227 3.29 -8.15 -23.95
C TYR A 227 4.33 -7.67 -22.95
N GLN A 228 5.52 -7.28 -23.41
CA GLN A 228 6.59 -6.80 -22.54
C GLN A 228 6.16 -5.53 -21.76
N THR A 229 5.46 -4.62 -22.42
CA THR A 229 4.95 -3.39 -21.79
C THR A 229 3.91 -3.70 -20.71
N LEU A 230 2.92 -4.54 -21.03
CA LEU A 230 1.86 -4.88 -20.06
C LEU A 230 2.42 -5.72 -18.90
N TYR A 231 3.38 -6.62 -19.18
CA TYR A 231 4.07 -7.37 -18.14
C TYR A 231 4.75 -6.45 -17.13
N VAL A 232 5.57 -5.50 -17.62
CA VAL A 232 6.25 -4.51 -16.75
C VAL A 232 5.25 -3.73 -15.90
N CYS A 233 4.12 -3.29 -16.49
CA CYS A 233 3.10 -2.57 -15.73
C CYS A 233 2.39 -3.41 -14.66
N LEU A 234 2.30 -4.72 -14.84
CA LEU A 234 1.66 -5.63 -13.88
C LEU A 234 2.63 -6.14 -12.80
N GLU A 235 3.93 -6.22 -13.11
CA GLU A 235 4.96 -6.68 -12.17
C GLU A 235 5.38 -5.57 -11.20
N THR A 236 5.45 -4.31 -11.67
CA THR A 236 5.85 -3.15 -10.87
C THR A 236 4.74 -2.70 -9.92
#